data_23407092042ec4b74eb74ea49d22b5a8
#
_entry.id   23407092042ec4b74eb74ea49d22b5a8
#
_cell.length_a   1.000
_cell.length_b   1.000
_cell.length_c   1.000
_cell.angle_alpha   90.00
_cell.angle_beta   90.00
_cell.angle_gamma   90.00
#
_symmetry.space_group_name_H-M   'P 1'
#
loop_
_entity.id
_entity.type
_entity.pdbx_description
1 polymer ?
#
loop_
_entity_poly.entity_id
_entity_poly.type
_entity_poly.pdbx_seq_one_letter_code
_entity_poly.pdbx_strand_id
1 'polypeptide(L)'
;MSSKWVFHVALCLYIAGCHNNVNRNSGANATVESVTDNGPAFTKEGELYFLSKINNDTLRTIDIEFATNDRERAQGLMDRKSMTDTQGMLFIFPAAQEQSFWMKNTYISLDIIYLNNHKEIVSVQKYTTPLSEESLPSFQKAQYVLEVNAGFCDKYHIAYGDKIAFIKKK
;
A
#
# COMPACT_ATOMS: atom_id res chain seq x y z
N MET A 1 24.45 -60.03 -6.58
CA MET A 1 23.63 -60.86 -7.48
C MET A 1 22.85 -59.88 -8.32
N SER A 2 23.31 -59.59 -9.57
CA SER A 2 22.95 -60.28 -10.81
C SER A 2 21.48 -60.03 -11.13
N SER A 3 21.02 -59.38 -12.18
CA SER A 3 21.33 -59.55 -13.60
C SER A 3 20.47 -58.55 -14.39
N LYS A 4 21.04 -57.75 -15.28
CA LYS A 4 21.05 -57.92 -16.75
C LYS A 4 19.78 -57.55 -17.50
N TRP A 5 19.97 -56.54 -18.39
CA TRP A 5 19.76 -56.51 -19.85
C TRP A 5 18.30 -56.55 -20.34
N VAL A 6 17.92 -55.66 -21.26
CA VAL A 6 18.05 -55.84 -22.71
C VAL A 6 17.74 -54.54 -23.45
N PHE A 7 18.59 -54.22 -24.39
CA PHE A 7 18.44 -53.26 -25.49
C PHE A 7 17.28 -53.60 -26.44
N HIS A 8 16.58 -52.63 -26.97
CA HIS A 8 16.08 -52.72 -28.35
C HIS A 8 16.25 -51.40 -29.08
N VAL A 9 16.92 -51.57 -30.21
CA VAL A 9 17.30 -50.57 -31.23
C VAL A 9 16.22 -50.53 -32.30
N ALA A 10 16.14 -49.38 -32.94
CA ALA A 10 15.70 -49.10 -34.30
C ALA A 10 14.18 -48.92 -34.55
N LEU A 11 13.80 -47.83 -35.18
CA LEU A 11 13.69 -47.76 -36.62
C LEU A 11 13.36 -46.33 -37.09
N CYS A 12 14.20 -45.76 -37.93
CA CYS A 12 13.96 -44.56 -38.70
C CYS A 12 12.81 -44.78 -39.69
N LEU A 13 11.92 -43.80 -39.78
CA LEU A 13 11.12 -43.57 -40.98
C LEU A 13 11.12 -42.09 -41.36
N TYR A 14 11.87 -41.79 -42.38
CA TYR A 14 11.80 -40.54 -43.16
C TYR A 14 10.45 -40.46 -43.89
N ILE A 15 9.74 -39.40 -43.68
CA ILE A 15 8.74 -38.95 -44.65
C ILE A 15 9.07 -37.51 -45.01
N ALA A 16 9.60 -37.36 -46.21
CA ALA A 16 9.69 -36.09 -46.90
C ALA A 16 8.31 -35.75 -47.48
N GLY A 17 7.88 -34.48 -47.39
CA GLY A 17 6.70 -34.11 -48.10
C GLY A 17 6.18 -32.70 -47.82
N CYS A 18 6.47 -31.81 -48.75
CA CYS A 18 5.71 -30.64 -49.20
C CYS A 18 5.83 -29.33 -48.45
N HIS A 19 6.63 -28.48 -49.05
CA HIS A 19 6.54 -27.04 -49.04
C HIS A 19 5.10 -26.56 -49.27
N ASN A 20 4.58 -25.76 -48.41
CA ASN A 20 3.63 -24.71 -48.79
C ASN A 20 4.08 -23.39 -48.18
N ASN A 21 4.70 -22.62 -49.01
CA ASN A 21 5.05 -21.24 -48.81
C ASN A 21 3.75 -20.40 -48.88
N VAL A 22 3.23 -19.98 -47.72
CA VAL A 22 2.21 -18.95 -47.65
C VAL A 22 2.82 -17.72 -46.99
N ASN A 23 3.34 -16.88 -47.85
CA ASN A 23 3.70 -15.52 -47.53
C ASN A 23 2.43 -14.75 -47.15
N ARG A 24 2.21 -14.47 -45.86
CA ARG A 24 1.28 -13.46 -45.38
C ARG A 24 2.02 -12.45 -44.54
N ASN A 25 2.56 -11.47 -45.25
CA ASN A 25 2.83 -10.16 -44.73
C ASN A 25 1.49 -9.56 -44.22
N SER A 26 1.32 -9.45 -42.96
CA SER A 26 0.42 -8.49 -42.32
C SER A 26 1.03 -8.13 -40.99
N GLY A 27 1.82 -7.07 -41.03
CA GLY A 27 2.28 -6.39 -39.82
C GLY A 27 1.08 -5.83 -39.07
N ALA A 28 0.82 -6.40 -37.92
CA ALA A 28 0.15 -5.74 -36.85
C ALA A 28 1.02 -6.01 -35.61
N ASN A 29 2.00 -5.15 -35.41
CA ASN A 29 2.63 -4.98 -34.11
C ASN A 29 1.53 -4.45 -33.17
N ALA A 30 0.71 -5.33 -32.64
CA ALA A 30 -0.04 -5.05 -31.44
C ALA A 30 0.99 -5.05 -30.30
N THR A 31 1.54 -3.89 -30.00
CA THR A 31 2.16 -3.61 -28.71
C THR A 31 1.05 -3.85 -27.69
N VAL A 32 1.07 -5.00 -27.05
CA VAL A 32 0.30 -5.23 -25.83
C VAL A 32 0.96 -4.33 -24.80
N GLU A 33 0.49 -3.09 -24.69
CA GLU A 33 0.73 -2.27 -23.52
C GLU A 33 0.15 -3.07 -22.36
N SER A 34 1.01 -3.65 -21.54
CA SER A 34 0.62 -4.17 -20.25
C SER A 34 0.13 -2.96 -19.44
N VAL A 35 -1.18 -2.78 -19.37
CA VAL A 35 -1.80 -1.85 -18.42
C VAL A 35 -1.47 -2.42 -17.05
N THR A 36 -0.37 -1.95 -16.48
CA THR A 36 -0.08 -2.19 -15.08
C THR A 36 -1.07 -1.33 -14.29
N ASP A 37 -2.15 -1.94 -13.82
CA ASP A 37 -3.08 -1.31 -12.90
C ASP A 37 -2.37 -1.14 -11.54
N ASN A 38 -1.59 -0.07 -11.43
CA ASN A 38 -0.86 0.29 -10.21
C ASN A 38 -1.75 1.03 -9.19
N GLY A 39 -3.04 1.23 -9.52
CA GLY A 39 -3.95 2.04 -8.73
C GLY A 39 -3.55 3.53 -8.69
N PRO A 40 -4.19 4.34 -7.83
CA PRO A 40 -3.87 5.76 -7.68
C PRO A 40 -2.42 5.99 -7.28
N ALA A 41 -1.70 6.85 -8.02
CA ALA A 41 -0.32 7.21 -7.70
C ALA A 41 -0.28 8.18 -6.50
N PHE A 42 0.80 8.09 -5.70
CA PHE A 42 1.05 9.02 -4.59
C PHE A 42 1.42 10.41 -5.11
N THR A 43 0.81 11.44 -4.52
CA THR A 43 1.11 12.84 -4.81
C THR A 43 1.53 13.55 -3.53
N LYS A 44 2.79 13.96 -3.43
CA LYS A 44 3.27 14.68 -2.25
C LYS A 44 2.59 16.05 -2.13
N GLU A 45 1.78 16.22 -1.10
CA GLU A 45 1.08 17.45 -0.76
C GLU A 45 1.65 18.14 0.48
N GLY A 46 2.48 17.45 1.24
CA GLY A 46 3.13 17.98 2.43
C GLY A 46 4.21 17.07 2.99
N GLU A 47 4.74 17.49 4.12
CA GLU A 47 5.65 16.70 4.96
C GLU A 47 5.11 16.60 6.36
N LEU A 48 5.30 15.43 7.00
CA LEU A 48 4.92 15.17 8.37
C LEU A 48 6.12 14.69 9.18
N TYR A 49 6.23 15.23 10.37
CA TYR A 49 7.28 14.93 11.33
C TYR A 49 6.67 14.23 12.54
N PHE A 50 7.16 13.07 12.89
CA PHE A 50 6.87 12.41 14.17
C PHE A 50 7.82 12.96 15.22
N LEU A 51 7.28 13.38 16.35
CA LEU A 51 8.01 14.02 17.44
C LEU A 51 7.89 13.19 18.72
N SER A 52 9.02 12.93 19.34
CA SER A 52 9.09 12.22 20.62
C SER A 52 8.34 12.98 21.72
N LYS A 53 7.51 12.29 22.48
CA LYS A 53 6.85 12.83 23.69
C LYS A 53 7.83 13.23 24.79
N ILE A 54 9.08 12.74 24.74
CA ILE A 54 10.06 12.96 25.82
C ILE A 54 10.73 14.32 25.66
N ASN A 55 11.19 14.63 24.42
CA ASN A 55 12.09 15.77 24.17
C ASN A 55 11.71 16.56 22.91
N ASN A 56 10.62 16.17 22.22
CA ASN A 56 10.19 16.70 20.93
C ASN A 56 11.21 16.53 19.78
N ASP A 57 12.19 15.65 19.94
CA ASP A 57 13.08 15.32 18.81
C ASP A 57 12.30 14.64 17.69
N THR A 58 12.70 14.88 16.46
CA THR A 58 12.10 14.25 15.29
C THR A 58 12.53 12.78 15.21
N LEU A 59 11.57 11.88 15.40
CA LEU A 59 11.75 10.43 15.28
C LEU A 59 11.80 10.00 13.81
N ARG A 60 10.95 10.59 12.98
CA ARG A 60 10.82 10.27 11.57
C ARG A 60 10.15 11.40 10.81
N THR A 61 10.52 11.56 9.52
CA THR A 61 9.84 12.44 8.55
C THR A 61 9.33 11.61 7.39
N ILE A 62 8.11 11.91 6.93
CA ILE A 62 7.49 11.29 5.77
C ILE A 62 6.81 12.34 4.88
N ASP A 63 6.64 12.00 3.61
CA ASP A 63 5.80 12.70 2.67
C ASP A 63 4.34 12.32 2.89
N ILE A 64 3.40 13.26 2.78
CA ILE A 64 1.99 12.97 2.98
C ILE A 64 1.10 13.54 1.88
N GLU A 65 0.00 12.82 1.65
CA GLU A 65 -1.23 13.32 1.05
C GLU A 65 -2.19 13.74 2.14
N PHE A 66 -3.16 14.60 1.82
CA PHE A 66 -4.19 15.05 2.76
C PHE A 66 -5.58 14.56 2.33
N ALA A 67 -6.38 14.14 3.30
CA ALA A 67 -7.82 13.92 3.16
C ALA A 67 -8.56 14.91 4.07
N THR A 68 -9.05 16.02 3.50
CA THR A 68 -9.58 17.17 4.25
C THR A 68 -11.08 17.39 4.07
N ASN A 69 -11.68 16.78 3.05
CA ASN A 69 -13.12 16.82 2.81
C ASN A 69 -13.74 15.42 2.82
N ASP A 70 -15.06 15.34 2.81
CA ASP A 70 -15.78 14.05 2.95
C ASP A 70 -15.46 13.06 1.82
N ARG A 71 -15.28 13.56 0.58
CA ARG A 71 -14.95 12.72 -0.56
C ARG A 71 -13.55 12.13 -0.43
N GLU A 72 -12.56 12.96 -0.07
CA GLU A 72 -11.17 12.52 0.13
C GLU A 72 -11.08 11.53 1.29
N ARG A 73 -11.77 11.82 2.41
CA ARG A 73 -11.82 10.90 3.56
C ARG A 73 -12.50 9.58 3.22
N ALA A 74 -13.56 9.60 2.41
CA ALA A 74 -14.23 8.38 1.98
C ALA A 74 -13.39 7.53 1.02
N GLN A 75 -12.58 8.17 0.17
CA GLN A 75 -11.67 7.47 -0.75
C GLN A 75 -10.44 6.92 -0.03
N GLY A 76 -9.77 7.73 0.78
CA GLY A 76 -8.54 7.34 1.47
C GLY A 76 -7.52 6.66 0.55
N LEU A 77 -6.94 5.57 1.02
CA LEU A 77 -5.97 4.74 0.28
C LEU A 77 -6.61 3.61 -0.55
N MET A 78 -7.95 3.65 -0.76
CA MET A 78 -8.63 2.65 -1.60
C MET A 78 -7.99 2.56 -2.99
N ASP A 79 -7.98 1.33 -3.55
CA ASP A 79 -7.46 0.96 -4.85
C ASP A 79 -5.94 1.13 -5.03
N ARG A 80 -5.23 1.66 -4.03
CA ARG A 80 -3.77 1.79 -4.04
C ARG A 80 -3.12 0.41 -3.86
N LYS A 81 -2.19 0.07 -4.74
CA LYS A 81 -1.52 -1.24 -4.75
C LYS A 81 -0.21 -1.25 -3.94
N SER A 82 0.42 -0.08 -3.78
CA SER A 82 1.67 0.05 -3.02
C SER A 82 1.84 1.45 -2.45
N MET A 83 2.62 1.54 -1.39
CA MET A 83 3.06 2.78 -0.76
C MET A 83 4.45 2.53 -0.16
N THR A 84 5.34 3.50 -0.22
CA THR A 84 6.67 3.38 0.38
C THR A 84 6.66 3.75 1.86
N ASP A 85 7.68 3.32 2.62
CA ASP A 85 7.85 3.66 4.04
C ASP A 85 8.08 5.16 4.32
N THR A 86 8.22 5.96 3.27
CA THR A 86 8.37 7.42 3.38
C THR A 86 7.10 8.16 3.01
N GLN A 87 5.97 7.45 2.88
CA GLN A 87 4.69 8.00 2.45
C GLN A 87 3.60 7.67 3.45
N GLY A 88 2.57 8.51 3.48
CA GLY A 88 1.35 8.30 4.28
C GLY A 88 0.23 9.22 3.84
N MET A 89 -0.97 9.01 4.41
CA MET A 89 -2.13 9.88 4.18
C MET A 89 -2.64 10.41 5.51
N LEU A 90 -2.76 11.74 5.63
CA LEU A 90 -3.26 12.41 6.81
C LEU A 90 -4.70 12.89 6.60
N PHE A 91 -5.62 12.25 7.32
CA PHE A 91 -7.02 12.64 7.40
C PHE A 91 -7.19 13.72 8.46
N ILE A 92 -7.88 14.81 8.11
CA ILE A 92 -8.17 15.91 9.01
C ILE A 92 -9.69 16.07 9.14
N PHE A 93 -10.18 15.93 10.36
CA PHE A 93 -11.60 16.09 10.69
C PHE A 93 -11.89 17.47 11.26
N PRO A 94 -13.12 18.01 11.06
CA PRO A 94 -13.48 19.33 11.59
C PRO A 94 -13.41 19.44 13.11
N ALA A 95 -13.68 18.33 13.82
CA ALA A 95 -13.66 18.26 15.29
C ALA A 95 -13.16 16.91 15.78
N ALA A 96 -12.65 16.86 17.00
CA ALA A 96 -12.23 15.62 17.65
C ALA A 96 -13.46 14.82 18.09
N GLN A 97 -13.61 13.62 17.55
CA GLN A 97 -14.66 12.65 17.92
C GLN A 97 -14.10 11.22 17.81
N GLU A 98 -14.84 10.25 18.31
CA GLU A 98 -14.48 8.86 18.05
C GLU A 98 -14.57 8.58 16.56
N GLN A 99 -13.48 8.04 16.00
CA GLN A 99 -13.37 7.68 14.59
C GLN A 99 -13.43 6.17 14.44
N SER A 100 -13.90 5.72 13.29
CA SER A 100 -13.81 4.33 12.92
C SER A 100 -13.44 4.22 11.44
N PHE A 101 -12.42 3.41 11.17
CA PHE A 101 -11.92 3.13 9.84
C PHE A 101 -12.19 1.67 9.46
N TRP A 102 -11.93 1.31 8.25
CA TRP A 102 -12.00 -0.03 7.70
C TRP A 102 -10.97 -0.18 6.58
N MET A 103 -10.76 -1.41 6.12
CA MET A 103 -9.81 -1.70 5.02
C MET A 103 -10.52 -2.02 3.70
N LYS A 104 -11.80 -1.60 3.55
CA LYS A 104 -12.55 -1.81 2.31
C LYS A 104 -11.79 -1.28 1.11
N ASN A 105 -11.65 -2.09 0.05
CA ASN A 105 -10.91 -1.77 -1.17
C ASN A 105 -9.45 -1.31 -0.94
N THR A 106 -8.87 -1.54 0.23
CA THR A 106 -7.49 -1.18 0.56
C THR A 106 -6.61 -2.43 0.51
N TYR A 107 -5.70 -2.47 -0.48
CA TYR A 107 -4.90 -3.67 -0.79
C TYR A 107 -3.61 -3.77 0.01
N ILE A 108 -3.16 -2.69 0.62
CA ILE A 108 -1.96 -2.63 1.45
C ILE A 108 -2.32 -2.71 2.93
N SER A 109 -1.58 -3.52 3.70
CA SER A 109 -1.72 -3.54 5.16
C SER A 109 -1.17 -2.25 5.75
N LEU A 110 -1.88 -1.68 6.73
CA LEU A 110 -1.59 -0.36 7.31
C LEU A 110 -1.42 -0.42 8.82
N ASP A 111 -0.67 0.56 9.35
CA ASP A 111 -0.83 1.04 10.71
C ASP A 111 -1.70 2.31 10.64
N ILE A 112 -2.83 2.34 11.37
CA ILE A 112 -3.74 3.48 11.45
C ILE A 112 -3.53 4.16 12.79
N ILE A 113 -3.02 5.38 12.76
CA ILE A 113 -2.61 6.16 13.93
C ILE A 113 -3.65 7.25 14.19
N TYR A 114 -4.30 7.22 15.34
CA TYR A 114 -5.31 8.21 15.76
C TYR A 114 -4.69 9.25 16.67
N LEU A 115 -4.97 10.53 16.38
CA LEU A 115 -4.39 11.64 17.14
C LEU A 115 -5.49 12.63 17.56
N ASN A 116 -5.34 13.15 18.77
CA ASN A 116 -6.26 14.13 19.34
C ASN A 116 -6.12 15.52 18.66
N ASN A 117 -6.86 16.51 19.17
CA ASN A 117 -6.79 17.90 18.68
C ASN A 117 -5.45 18.60 18.96
N HIS A 118 -4.62 18.07 19.86
CA HIS A 118 -3.25 18.51 20.11
C HIS A 118 -2.21 17.78 19.27
N LYS A 119 -2.67 16.94 18.32
CA LYS A 119 -1.83 16.09 17.46
C LYS A 119 -0.99 15.08 18.22
N GLU A 120 -1.46 14.64 19.39
CA GLU A 120 -0.86 13.58 20.20
C GLU A 120 -1.49 12.24 19.84
N ILE A 121 -0.69 11.19 19.70
CA ILE A 121 -1.14 9.82 19.42
C ILE A 121 -1.93 9.29 20.62
N VAL A 122 -3.19 8.96 20.39
CA VAL A 122 -4.11 8.44 21.43
C VAL A 122 -4.51 6.99 21.20
N SER A 123 -4.31 6.45 20.01
CA SER A 123 -4.59 5.04 19.69
C SER A 123 -3.88 4.65 18.38
N VAL A 124 -3.62 3.36 18.21
CA VAL A 124 -3.06 2.81 16.98
C VAL A 124 -3.68 1.44 16.70
N GLN A 125 -4.17 1.23 15.49
CA GLN A 125 -4.53 -0.07 14.95
C GLN A 125 -3.38 -0.53 14.04
N LYS A 126 -2.62 -1.53 14.47
CA LYS A 126 -1.43 -2.01 13.74
C LYS A 126 -1.74 -3.23 12.88
N TYR A 127 -0.97 -3.39 11.80
CA TYR A 127 -1.02 -4.58 10.95
C TYR A 127 -2.44 -4.93 10.46
N THR A 128 -3.20 -3.91 10.03
CA THR A 128 -4.58 -4.10 9.59
C THR A 128 -4.67 -5.09 8.43
N THR A 129 -5.75 -5.86 8.41
CA THR A 129 -5.98 -6.87 7.36
C THR A 129 -6.50 -6.20 6.09
N PRO A 130 -5.80 -6.28 4.94
CA PRO A 130 -6.28 -5.76 3.68
C PRO A 130 -7.68 -6.29 3.33
N LEU A 131 -8.49 -5.45 2.67
CA LEU A 131 -9.83 -5.76 2.19
C LEU A 131 -10.86 -6.13 3.27
N SER A 132 -10.51 -6.03 4.56
CA SER A 132 -11.44 -6.27 5.67
C SER A 132 -12.43 -5.11 5.81
N GLU A 133 -13.69 -5.43 6.04
CA GLU A 133 -14.74 -4.46 6.40
C GLU A 133 -14.98 -4.40 7.93
N GLU A 134 -14.12 -5.03 8.71
CA GLU A 134 -14.16 -4.91 10.16
C GLU A 134 -13.90 -3.49 10.60
N SER A 135 -14.63 -3.07 11.64
CA SER A 135 -14.45 -1.75 12.25
C SER A 135 -13.11 -1.67 12.98
N LEU A 136 -12.35 -0.62 12.70
CA LEU A 136 -11.09 -0.28 13.32
C LEU A 136 -11.27 1.02 14.12
N PRO A 137 -11.83 0.96 15.35
CA PRO A 137 -12.18 2.14 16.13
C PRO A 137 -10.95 2.81 16.76
N SER A 138 -11.05 4.12 16.94
CA SER A 138 -10.04 4.91 17.66
C SER A 138 -10.07 4.70 19.17
N PHE A 139 -11.20 4.26 19.75
CA PHE A 139 -11.46 4.15 21.19
C PHE A 139 -11.27 5.46 21.99
N GLN A 140 -10.83 6.51 21.35
CA GLN A 140 -10.55 7.83 21.88
C GLN A 140 -10.99 8.89 20.87
N LYS A 141 -11.26 10.12 21.34
CA LYS A 141 -11.55 11.23 20.42
C LYS A 141 -10.32 11.58 19.62
N ALA A 142 -10.43 11.47 18.29
CA ALA A 142 -9.39 11.82 17.33
C ALA A 142 -9.87 12.91 16.37
N GLN A 143 -9.03 13.89 16.09
CA GLN A 143 -9.23 14.91 15.05
C GLN A 143 -8.38 14.64 13.83
N TYR A 144 -7.29 13.90 13.98
CA TYR A 144 -6.41 13.50 12.90
C TYR A 144 -6.30 11.98 12.91
N VAL A 145 -6.22 11.40 11.70
CA VAL A 145 -5.89 9.99 11.52
C VAL A 145 -4.79 9.90 10.46
N LEU A 146 -3.75 9.16 10.74
CA LEU A 146 -2.64 8.97 9.83
C LEU A 146 -2.53 7.51 9.46
N GLU A 147 -2.57 7.23 8.16
CA GLU A 147 -2.35 5.91 7.59
C GLU A 147 -0.93 5.82 7.04
N VAL A 148 -0.19 4.78 7.45
CA VAL A 148 1.16 4.44 7.00
C VAL A 148 1.24 2.93 6.76
N ASN A 149 2.29 2.45 6.11
CA ASN A 149 2.49 1.00 5.93
C ASN A 149 2.50 0.26 7.26
N ALA A 150 1.96 -0.95 7.28
CA ALA A 150 1.99 -1.82 8.46
C ALA A 150 3.42 -2.06 8.96
N GLY A 151 3.58 -2.06 10.29
CA GLY A 151 4.87 -2.20 10.94
C GLY A 151 5.70 -0.91 11.01
N PHE A 152 5.20 0.20 10.47
CA PHE A 152 5.85 1.51 10.55
C PHE A 152 6.07 1.94 12.01
N CYS A 153 5.03 1.82 12.84
CA CYS A 153 5.10 2.21 14.23
C CYS A 153 6.19 1.44 14.99
N ASP A 154 6.29 0.14 14.77
CA ASP A 154 7.31 -0.70 15.42
C ASP A 154 8.71 -0.38 14.91
N LYS A 155 8.87 -0.23 13.62
CA LYS A 155 10.16 0.07 12.96
C LYS A 155 10.77 1.39 13.43
N TYR A 156 9.95 2.41 13.64
CA TYR A 156 10.39 3.76 13.98
C TYR A 156 10.10 4.13 15.44
N HIS A 157 9.69 3.14 16.27
CA HIS A 157 9.39 3.31 17.69
C HIS A 157 8.36 4.40 17.99
N ILE A 158 7.38 4.55 17.07
CA ILE A 158 6.28 5.49 17.23
C ILE A 158 5.28 4.92 18.25
N ALA A 159 4.95 5.68 19.28
CA ALA A 159 4.19 5.19 20.40
C ALA A 159 3.11 6.18 20.87
N TYR A 160 2.21 5.70 21.72
CA TYR A 160 1.22 6.50 22.43
C TYR A 160 1.88 7.70 23.14
N GLY A 161 1.30 8.88 22.95
CA GLY A 161 1.76 10.16 23.51
C GLY A 161 2.80 10.88 22.66
N ASP A 162 3.40 10.24 21.63
CA ASP A 162 4.19 10.96 20.63
C ASP A 162 3.27 11.90 19.83
N LYS A 163 3.87 12.90 19.18
CA LYS A 163 3.14 13.94 18.46
C LYS A 163 3.48 13.94 16.99
N ILE A 164 2.65 14.64 16.22
CA ILE A 164 3.00 15.00 14.85
C ILE A 164 3.02 16.52 14.68
N ALA A 165 3.86 16.97 13.76
CA ALA A 165 3.77 18.26 13.11
C ALA A 165 3.76 18.07 11.60
N PHE A 166 3.13 18.96 10.84
CA PHE A 166 3.13 18.87 9.39
C PHE A 166 3.10 20.23 8.73
N ILE A 167 3.61 20.29 7.51
CA ILE A 167 3.57 21.46 6.64
C ILE A 167 2.93 21.06 5.31
N LYS A 168 2.08 21.94 4.74
CA LYS A 168 1.56 21.77 3.39
C LYS A 168 2.55 22.34 2.37
N LYS A 169 2.72 21.62 1.26
CA LYS A 169 3.45 22.14 0.11
C LYS A 169 2.66 23.33 -0.48
N LYS A 170 3.37 24.42 -0.77
CA LYS A 170 2.79 25.58 -1.44
C LYS A 170 2.60 25.31 -2.93
#